data_aaf58867899f3729a886acd523318046
#
_entry.id   aaf58867899f3729a886acd523318046
#
_cell.length_a   1.000
_cell.length_b   1.000
_cell.length_c   1.000
_cell.angle_alpha   90.00
_cell.angle_beta   90.00
_cell.angle_gamma   90.00
#
_symmetry.space_group_name_H-M   'P 1'
#
loop_
_entity.id
_entity.type
_entity.pdbx_description
1 polymer ?
#
loop_
_entity_poly.entity_id
_entity_poly.type
_entity_poly.pdbx_seq_one_letter_code
_entity_poly.pdbx_strand_id
1 'polypeptide(L)'
;MTDSYKKLTTELGGKLKEFRTELPETMAGFNQMAKATHSDGALSAKHKELMAMAIGIAVRCQGCLAFHAQACVRMGVTRAEFEEMLQVAMYMGGGPSVMTAAEALIAYEEMGGEKAGT
;
A
#
# COMPACT_ATOMS: atom_id res chain seq x y z
N MET A 1 -6.41 -16.02 -7.54
CA MET A 1 -5.65 -14.76 -7.65
C MET A 1 -6.29 -13.61 -6.89
N THR A 2 -7.62 -13.52 -7.01
CA THR A 2 -8.31 -12.35 -6.50
C THR A 2 -8.31 -12.20 -4.99
N ASP A 3 -8.21 -13.28 -4.23
CA ASP A 3 -8.13 -13.20 -2.77
C ASP A 3 -6.69 -13.18 -2.26
N SER A 4 -5.74 -13.08 -3.17
CA SER A 4 -4.32 -13.28 -2.87
C SER A 4 -3.74 -12.19 -1.99
N TYR A 5 -4.22 -10.95 -2.09
CA TYR A 5 -3.66 -9.84 -1.31
C TYR A 5 -4.09 -9.90 0.15
N LYS A 6 -5.34 -10.28 0.42
CA LYS A 6 -5.77 -10.53 1.81
C LYS A 6 -4.97 -11.66 2.44
N LYS A 7 -4.81 -12.74 1.68
CA LYS A 7 -4.04 -13.89 2.13
C LYS A 7 -2.60 -13.49 2.40
N LEU A 8 -2.03 -12.68 1.51
CA LEU A 8 -0.66 -12.20 1.63
C LEU A 8 -0.48 -11.36 2.90
N THR A 9 -1.44 -10.47 3.22
CA THR A 9 -1.33 -9.68 4.45
C THR A 9 -1.36 -10.58 5.69
N THR A 10 -2.14 -11.64 5.66
CA THR A 10 -2.20 -12.59 6.78
C THR A 10 -0.87 -13.31 6.94
N GLU A 11 -0.33 -13.84 5.84
CA GLU A 11 0.92 -14.59 5.87
C GLU A 11 2.11 -13.72 6.25
N LEU A 12 2.25 -12.58 5.59
CA LEU A 12 3.35 -11.65 5.89
C LEU A 12 3.20 -11.06 7.30
N GLY A 13 1.96 -10.76 7.70
CA GLY A 13 1.70 -10.26 9.04
C GLY A 13 2.18 -11.22 10.12
N GLY A 14 2.00 -12.52 9.89
CA GLY A 14 2.53 -13.54 10.80
C GLY A 14 4.04 -13.48 10.91
N LYS A 15 4.73 -13.33 9.77
CA LYS A 15 6.18 -13.23 9.76
C LYS A 15 6.68 -11.94 10.36
N LEU A 16 5.98 -10.84 10.12
CA LEU A 16 6.33 -9.56 10.74
C LEU A 16 6.21 -9.64 12.25
N LYS A 17 5.23 -10.40 12.75
CA LYS A 17 5.10 -10.64 14.18
C LYS A 17 6.29 -11.41 14.72
N GLU A 18 6.77 -12.43 13.98
CA GLU A 18 7.98 -13.15 14.35
C GLU A 18 9.19 -12.20 14.41
N PHE A 19 9.31 -11.30 13.42
CA PHE A 19 10.38 -10.31 13.42
C PHE A 19 10.33 -9.42 14.65
N ARG A 20 9.14 -9.01 15.09
CA ARG A 20 9.02 -8.18 16.29
C ARG A 20 9.49 -8.91 17.54
N THR A 21 9.33 -10.22 17.56
CA THR A 21 9.79 -11.05 18.68
C THR A 21 11.28 -11.33 18.61
N GLU A 22 11.78 -11.64 17.41
CA GLU A 22 13.15 -12.11 17.23
C GLU A 22 14.14 -10.99 16.89
N LEU A 23 13.66 -9.90 16.33
CA LEU A 23 14.48 -8.74 15.94
C LEU A 23 13.88 -7.45 16.50
N PRO A 24 13.73 -7.40 17.84
CA PRO A 24 12.94 -6.29 18.43
C PRO A 24 13.54 -4.91 18.21
N GLU A 25 14.85 -4.77 18.25
CA GLU A 25 15.48 -3.46 18.08
C GLU A 25 15.32 -2.95 16.66
N THR A 26 15.53 -3.82 15.68
CA THR A 26 15.39 -3.46 14.27
C THR A 26 13.96 -3.06 13.97
N MET A 27 13.01 -3.86 14.42
CA MET A 27 11.60 -3.59 14.15
C MET A 27 11.10 -2.36 14.89
N ALA A 28 11.57 -2.13 16.11
CA ALA A 28 11.21 -0.93 16.85
C ALA A 28 11.71 0.33 16.14
N GLY A 29 12.94 0.29 15.62
CA GLY A 29 13.51 1.40 14.87
C GLY A 29 12.71 1.69 13.60
N PHE A 30 12.40 0.65 12.84
CA PHE A 30 11.61 0.79 11.63
C PHE A 30 10.21 1.33 11.93
N ASN A 31 9.56 0.78 12.96
CA ASN A 31 8.21 1.20 13.35
C ASN A 31 8.19 2.65 13.83
N GLN A 32 9.25 3.09 14.49
CA GLN A 32 9.35 4.48 14.92
C GLN A 32 9.47 5.42 13.72
N MET A 33 10.26 5.03 12.71
CA MET A 33 10.37 5.81 11.48
C MET A 33 9.02 5.88 10.76
N ALA A 34 8.32 4.75 10.66
CA ALA A 34 7.00 4.71 10.05
C ALA A 34 6.02 5.62 10.79
N LYS A 35 6.02 5.54 12.12
CA LYS A 35 5.13 6.34 12.97
C LYS A 35 5.39 7.83 12.83
N ALA A 36 6.67 8.22 12.75
CA ALA A 36 7.04 9.62 12.58
C ALA A 36 6.57 10.18 11.24
N THR A 37 6.39 9.32 10.24
CA THR A 37 6.01 9.73 8.89
C THR A 37 4.50 9.78 8.67
N HIS A 38 3.72 9.01 9.43
CA HIS A 38 2.30 8.77 9.12
C HIS A 38 1.32 9.80 9.68
N SER A 39 1.79 10.85 10.35
CA SER A 39 0.89 11.87 10.89
C SER A 39 0.61 12.95 9.85
N ASP A 40 -0.50 13.67 10.04
CA ASP A 40 -0.81 14.85 9.23
C ASP A 40 0.23 15.93 9.50
N GLY A 41 0.70 16.56 8.44
CA GLY A 41 1.63 17.65 8.52
C GLY A 41 1.33 18.61 7.37
N ALA A 42 2.37 19.15 6.72
CA ALA A 42 2.17 19.93 5.51
C ALA A 42 1.43 19.11 4.45
N LEU A 43 1.69 17.80 4.44
CA LEU A 43 0.93 16.85 3.63
C LEU A 43 0.07 16.01 4.56
N SER A 44 -1.14 15.67 4.12
CA SER A 44 -2.02 14.85 4.94
C SER A 44 -1.52 13.40 5.00
N ALA A 45 -1.91 12.70 6.07
CA ALA A 45 -1.59 11.27 6.19
C ALA A 45 -2.12 10.50 4.99
N LYS A 46 -3.29 10.85 4.48
CA LYS A 46 -3.90 10.22 3.31
C LYS A 46 -3.04 10.40 2.06
N HIS A 47 -2.51 11.60 1.83
CA HIS A 47 -1.58 11.86 0.73
C HIS A 47 -0.31 11.02 0.87
N LYS A 48 0.21 10.94 2.09
CA LYS A 48 1.42 10.16 2.35
C LYS A 48 1.20 8.68 2.08
N GLU A 49 -0.01 8.19 2.38
CA GLU A 49 -0.34 6.80 2.09
C GLU A 49 -0.39 6.55 0.58
N LEU A 50 -0.95 7.50 -0.19
CA LEU A 50 -0.94 7.41 -1.65
C LEU A 50 0.48 7.44 -2.20
N MET A 51 1.36 8.27 -1.61
CA MET A 51 2.77 8.31 -2.00
C MET A 51 3.45 6.96 -1.73
N ALA A 52 3.18 6.38 -0.56
CA ALA A 52 3.74 5.07 -0.21
C ALA A 52 3.29 3.99 -1.20
N MET A 53 2.02 4.00 -1.57
CA MET A 53 1.50 3.07 -2.56
C MET A 53 2.20 3.26 -3.91
N ALA A 54 2.35 4.50 -4.36
CA ALA A 54 3.01 4.79 -5.64
C ALA A 54 4.44 4.27 -5.65
N ILE A 55 5.17 4.45 -4.55
CA ILE A 55 6.53 3.94 -4.43
C ILE A 55 6.53 2.42 -4.43
N GLY A 56 5.58 1.80 -3.71
CA GLY A 56 5.43 0.34 -3.71
C GLY A 56 5.20 -0.22 -5.10
N ILE A 57 4.42 0.48 -5.93
CA ILE A 57 4.21 0.12 -7.33
C ILE A 57 5.54 0.21 -8.11
N ALA A 58 6.26 1.32 -7.93
CA ALA A 58 7.50 1.56 -8.66
C ALA A 58 8.57 0.51 -8.35
N VAL A 59 8.66 0.07 -7.09
CA VAL A 59 9.63 -0.95 -6.67
C VAL A 59 9.07 -2.37 -6.76
N ARG A 60 7.84 -2.52 -7.20
CA ARG A 60 7.17 -3.81 -7.44
C ARG A 60 7.14 -4.70 -6.20
N CYS A 61 6.68 -4.12 -5.10
CA CYS A 61 6.63 -4.80 -3.81
C CYS A 61 5.21 -5.29 -3.55
N GLN A 62 4.95 -6.58 -3.77
CA GLN A 62 3.60 -7.13 -3.59
C GLN A 62 3.08 -6.98 -2.16
N GLY A 63 3.94 -7.18 -1.17
CA GLY A 63 3.56 -6.96 0.22
C GLY A 63 3.16 -5.51 0.47
N CYS A 64 3.90 -4.58 -0.14
CA CYS A 64 3.57 -3.16 -0.03
C CYS A 64 2.21 -2.86 -0.67
N LEU A 65 1.93 -3.45 -1.84
CA LEU A 65 0.63 -3.28 -2.49
C LEU A 65 -0.49 -3.73 -1.55
N ALA A 66 -0.31 -4.90 -0.94
CA ALA A 66 -1.34 -5.46 -0.06
C ALA A 66 -1.58 -4.58 1.17
N PHE A 67 -0.53 -4.25 1.90
CA PHE A 67 -0.67 -3.48 3.15
C PHE A 67 -1.09 -2.03 2.88
N HIS A 68 -0.55 -1.40 1.83
CA HIS A 68 -0.92 -0.02 1.54
C HIS A 68 -2.30 0.09 0.90
N ALA A 69 -2.75 -0.92 0.15
CA ALA A 69 -4.14 -0.96 -0.31
C ALA A 69 -5.09 -1.01 0.88
N GLN A 70 -4.78 -1.85 1.85
CA GLN A 70 -5.57 -1.96 3.07
C GLN A 70 -5.61 -0.61 3.80
N ALA A 71 -4.48 0.06 3.93
CA ALA A 71 -4.39 1.36 4.59
C ALA A 71 -5.16 2.44 3.81
N CYS A 72 -5.05 2.45 2.49
CA CYS A 72 -5.76 3.40 1.65
C CYS A 72 -7.28 3.28 1.86
N VAL A 73 -7.78 2.04 1.85
CA VAL A 73 -9.22 1.82 2.06
C VAL A 73 -9.63 2.29 3.45
N ARG A 74 -8.86 1.95 4.47
CA ARG A 74 -9.14 2.33 5.86
C ARG A 74 -9.18 3.86 6.02
N MET A 75 -8.33 4.57 5.28
CA MET A 75 -8.23 6.02 5.36
C MET A 75 -9.20 6.76 4.43
N GLY A 76 -10.06 6.04 3.76
CA GLY A 76 -11.10 6.63 2.94
C GLY A 76 -10.63 7.15 1.58
N VAL A 77 -9.55 6.60 1.04
CA VAL A 77 -9.10 6.94 -0.31
C VAL A 77 -10.18 6.50 -1.30
N THR A 78 -10.68 7.44 -2.09
CA THR A 78 -11.69 7.13 -3.09
C THR A 78 -11.05 6.46 -4.31
N ARG A 79 -11.86 5.80 -5.11
CA ARG A 79 -11.36 5.21 -6.35
C ARG A 79 -10.73 6.27 -7.25
N ALA A 80 -11.35 7.43 -7.35
CA ALA A 80 -10.82 8.51 -8.19
C ALA A 80 -9.44 8.96 -7.71
N GLU A 81 -9.27 9.10 -6.40
CA GLU A 81 -7.97 9.45 -5.82
C GLU A 81 -6.93 8.37 -6.09
N PHE A 82 -7.33 7.12 -5.93
CA PHE A 82 -6.43 6.00 -6.15
C PHE A 82 -6.00 5.95 -7.61
N GLU A 83 -6.95 6.15 -8.54
CA GLU A 83 -6.65 6.13 -9.98
C GLU A 83 -5.72 7.26 -10.39
N GLU A 84 -5.88 8.46 -9.81
CA GLU A 84 -4.97 9.56 -10.13
C GLU A 84 -3.55 9.26 -9.66
N MET A 85 -3.41 8.63 -8.50
CA MET A 85 -2.11 8.16 -8.04
C MET A 85 -1.53 7.12 -9.01
N LEU A 86 -2.37 6.19 -9.48
CA LEU A 86 -1.92 5.17 -10.44
C LEU A 86 -1.39 5.81 -11.72
N GLN A 87 -2.02 6.87 -12.20
CA GLN A 87 -1.57 7.58 -13.39
C GLN A 87 -0.15 8.10 -13.23
N VAL A 88 0.16 8.65 -12.05
CA VAL A 88 1.51 9.16 -11.80
C VAL A 88 2.52 8.01 -11.80
N ALA A 89 2.18 6.91 -11.15
CA ALA A 89 3.06 5.73 -11.11
C ALA A 89 3.32 5.19 -12.52
N MET A 90 2.27 5.13 -13.35
CA MET A 90 2.40 4.65 -14.74
C MET A 90 3.28 5.58 -15.56
N TYR A 91 3.06 6.89 -15.44
CA TYR A 91 3.84 7.88 -16.17
C TYR A 91 5.32 7.77 -15.84
N MET A 92 5.62 7.62 -14.56
CA MET A 92 7.02 7.58 -14.10
C MET A 92 7.70 6.24 -14.37
N GLY A 93 6.96 5.15 -14.32
CA GLY A 93 7.55 3.80 -14.39
C GLY A 93 7.38 3.06 -15.71
N GLY A 94 6.49 3.54 -16.57
CA GLY A 94 6.26 2.90 -17.87
C GLY A 94 5.51 1.59 -17.79
N GLY A 95 5.66 0.76 -18.82
CA GLY A 95 4.93 -0.51 -18.97
C GLY A 95 4.91 -1.40 -17.74
N PRO A 96 6.07 -1.68 -17.13
CA PRO A 96 6.07 -2.52 -15.91
C PRO A 96 5.23 -1.93 -14.78
N SER A 97 5.21 -0.61 -14.63
CA SER A 97 4.37 0.03 -13.62
C SER A 97 2.89 0.00 -13.97
N VAL A 98 2.53 -0.04 -15.26
CA VAL A 98 1.14 -0.25 -15.67
C VAL A 98 0.66 -1.61 -15.17
N MET A 99 1.47 -2.64 -15.32
CA MET A 99 1.12 -3.98 -14.83
C MET A 99 0.98 -4.00 -13.31
N THR A 100 1.94 -3.41 -12.61
CA THR A 100 1.89 -3.37 -11.15
C THR A 100 0.75 -2.48 -10.65
N ALA A 101 0.43 -1.40 -11.38
CA ALA A 101 -0.72 -0.55 -11.05
C ALA A 101 -2.03 -1.35 -11.14
N ALA A 102 -2.15 -2.23 -12.15
CA ALA A 102 -3.31 -3.11 -12.25
C ALA A 102 -3.41 -4.03 -11.02
N GLU A 103 -2.29 -4.58 -10.57
CA GLU A 103 -2.27 -5.40 -9.35
C GLU A 103 -2.67 -4.56 -8.12
N ALA A 104 -2.19 -3.32 -8.04
CA ALA A 104 -2.53 -2.43 -6.94
C ALA A 104 -4.05 -2.17 -6.91
N LEU A 105 -4.67 -2.00 -8.07
CA LEU A 105 -6.11 -1.79 -8.14
C LEU A 105 -6.87 -3.03 -7.72
N ILE A 106 -6.40 -4.21 -8.09
CA ILE A 106 -6.98 -5.46 -7.61
C ILE A 106 -6.92 -5.50 -6.07
N ALA A 107 -5.76 -5.17 -5.51
CA ALA A 107 -5.59 -5.16 -4.06
C ALA A 107 -6.53 -4.15 -3.39
N TYR A 108 -6.67 -2.95 -3.97
CA TYR A 108 -7.55 -1.92 -3.45
C TYR A 108 -9.01 -2.41 -3.40
N GLU A 109 -9.48 -3.02 -4.48
CA GLU A 109 -10.85 -3.55 -4.55
C GLU A 109 -11.03 -4.71 -3.57
N GLU A 110 -10.05 -5.58 -3.49
CA GLU A 110 -10.09 -6.74 -2.60
C GLU A 110 -10.18 -6.32 -1.14
N MET A 111 -9.53 -5.23 -0.77
CA MET A 111 -9.56 -4.71 0.60
C MET A 111 -10.83 -3.91 0.91
N GLY A 112 -11.76 -3.84 -0.02
CA GLY A 112 -13.04 -3.17 0.16
C GLY A 112 -13.14 -1.79 -0.47
N GLY A 113 -12.19 -1.42 -1.31
CA GLY A 113 -12.22 -0.13 -2.01
C GLY A 113 -13.33 -0.09 -3.05
N GLU A 114 -13.64 1.11 -3.50
CA GLU A 114 -14.71 1.34 -4.47
C GLU A 114 -14.40 0.66 -5.79
N LYS A 115 -15.41 0.02 -6.37
CA LYS A 115 -15.28 -0.61 -7.68
C LYS A 115 -15.71 0.33 -8.79
N ALA A 116 -15.31 -0.01 -10.03
CA ALA A 116 -15.70 0.77 -11.20
C ALA A 116 -17.22 0.86 -11.27
N GLY A 117 -17.70 2.05 -11.64
CA GLY A 117 -19.13 2.28 -11.80
C GLY A 117 -19.87 2.55 -10.50
N THR A 118 -19.16 2.67 -9.40
CA THR A 118 -19.74 3.08 -8.13
C THR A 118 -19.35 4.51 -7.77
#